data_3edf3fa6c7446278b8297014b6f7724b
#
_entry.id   3edf3fa6c7446278b8297014b6f7724b
#
_cell.length_a   1.000
_cell.length_b   1.000
_cell.length_c   1.000
_cell.angle_alpha   90.00
_cell.angle_beta   90.00
_cell.angle_gamma   90.00
#
_symmetry.space_group_name_H-M   'P 1'
#
loop_
_entity.id
_entity.type
_entity.pdbx_description
1 polymer ?
#
loop_
_entity_poly.entity_id
_entity_poly.type
_entity_poly.pdbx_seq_one_letter_code
_entity_poly.pdbx_strand_id
1 'polypeptide(L)'
;MENITKRFGSVVANDAINLELHEGEILSLLGENGSGKTTLMNMLSGIYYPDEGQIYVHGKPVTISSPKDAFDNHIGMIHQHFKLVDVFTATENIVLGLEEPGKFDLKAASARIREICQKYGFEIDPDMKVYDMSVSQKQTVEIVKVLYRGADILILDEPTAV
;
A
#
# COMPACT_ATOMS: atom_id res chain seq x y z
N MET A 1 13.73 9.25 2.32
CA MET A 1 13.19 10.24 3.29
C MET A 1 14.36 10.89 4.00
N GLU A 2 14.38 12.23 4.08
CA GLU A 2 15.49 12.97 4.69
C GLU A 2 14.94 13.98 5.70
N ASN A 3 15.44 13.91 6.93
CA ASN A 3 15.12 14.81 8.05
C ASN A 3 13.61 14.97 8.32
N ILE A 4 12.85 13.88 8.18
CA ILE A 4 11.40 13.88 8.34
C ILE A 4 11.01 14.10 9.78
N THR A 5 10.26 15.17 10.02
CA THR A 5 9.71 15.50 11.33
C THR A 5 8.18 15.58 11.24
N LYS A 6 7.50 14.97 12.23
CA LYS A 6 6.05 15.05 12.40
C LYS A 6 5.66 15.32 13.84
N ARG A 7 4.84 16.36 14.03
CA ARG A 7 4.33 16.77 15.34
C ARG A 7 2.80 16.70 15.36
N PHE A 8 2.27 16.32 16.50
CA PHE A 8 0.84 16.38 16.80
C PHE A 8 0.66 17.19 18.10
N GLY A 9 0.40 18.49 17.94
CA GLY A 9 0.39 19.42 19.08
C GLY A 9 1.75 19.46 19.77
N SER A 10 1.81 19.07 21.05
CA SER A 10 3.06 19.02 21.83
C SER A 10 3.85 17.72 21.66
N VAL A 11 3.28 16.71 20.99
CA VAL A 11 3.92 15.40 20.81
C VAL A 11 4.72 15.40 19.50
N VAL A 12 6.02 15.11 19.59
CA VAL A 12 6.89 14.87 18.44
C VAL A 12 6.87 13.37 18.16
N ALA A 13 6.14 12.95 17.11
CA ALA A 13 6.01 11.54 16.76
C ALA A 13 7.23 11.03 15.97
N ASN A 14 7.80 11.87 15.12
CA ASN A 14 9.04 11.62 14.38
C ASN A 14 9.89 12.89 14.45
N ASP A 15 11.19 12.76 14.66
CA ASP A 15 12.13 13.88 14.79
C ASP A 15 13.36 13.63 13.92
N ALA A 16 13.49 14.41 12.85
CA ALA A 16 14.58 14.37 11.89
C ALA A 16 14.94 12.95 11.38
N ILE A 17 13.91 12.12 11.11
CA ILE A 17 14.10 10.73 10.68
C ILE A 17 14.63 10.66 9.25
N ASN A 18 15.66 9.84 9.07
CA ASN A 18 16.19 9.50 7.76
C ASN A 18 15.93 8.01 7.50
N LEU A 19 15.41 7.71 6.30
CA LEU A 19 15.13 6.34 5.86
C LEU A 19 15.45 6.24 4.38
N GLU A 20 16.24 5.23 4.03
CA GLU A 20 16.60 4.90 2.66
C GLU A 20 16.20 3.46 2.37
N LEU A 21 15.68 3.23 1.18
CA LEU A 21 15.29 1.92 0.65
C LEU A 21 15.83 1.81 -0.77
N HIS A 22 16.55 0.74 -1.05
CA HIS A 22 17.10 0.45 -2.38
C HIS A 22 16.21 -0.53 -3.16
N GLU A 23 16.35 -0.52 -4.48
CA GLU A 23 15.64 -1.46 -5.34
C GLU A 23 15.99 -2.91 -4.97
N GLY A 24 14.96 -3.76 -4.84
CA GLY A 24 15.11 -5.16 -4.43
C GLY A 24 15.37 -5.38 -2.94
N GLU A 25 15.37 -4.32 -2.13
CA GLU A 25 15.58 -4.40 -0.67
C GLU A 25 14.26 -4.65 0.06
N ILE A 26 14.36 -5.43 1.14
CA ILE A 26 13.31 -5.58 2.16
C ILE A 26 13.79 -4.94 3.45
N LEU A 27 13.18 -3.81 3.82
CA LEU A 27 13.54 -3.06 5.02
C LEU A 27 12.50 -3.31 6.12
N SER A 28 12.94 -3.82 7.26
CA SER A 28 12.10 -4.03 8.44
C SER A 28 12.27 -2.90 9.45
N LEU A 29 11.18 -2.20 9.77
CA LEU A 29 11.14 -1.19 10.83
C LEU A 29 10.77 -1.85 12.16
N LEU A 30 11.72 -1.93 13.07
CA LEU A 30 11.52 -2.50 14.40
C LEU A 30 11.47 -1.39 15.46
N GLY A 31 10.68 -1.61 16.50
CA GLY A 31 10.55 -0.68 17.63
C GLY A 31 9.30 -0.95 18.45
N GLU A 32 9.24 -0.38 19.63
CA GLU A 32 8.11 -0.50 20.55
C GLU A 32 6.84 0.15 20.00
N ASN A 33 5.68 -0.22 20.55
CA ASN A 33 4.42 0.45 20.24
C ASN A 33 4.49 1.92 20.64
N GLY A 34 4.04 2.80 19.75
CA GLY A 34 4.13 4.25 19.95
C GLY A 34 5.47 4.89 19.55
N SER A 35 6.44 4.14 19.02
CA SER A 35 7.74 4.69 18.56
C SER A 35 7.68 5.48 17.25
N GLY A 36 6.49 5.73 16.69
CA GLY A 36 6.32 6.55 15.47
C GLY A 36 6.39 5.79 14.15
N LYS A 37 6.54 4.45 14.13
CA LYS A 37 6.60 3.64 12.89
C LYS A 37 5.39 3.85 11.98
N THR A 38 4.20 3.65 12.52
CA THR A 38 2.94 3.84 11.76
C THR A 38 2.78 5.29 11.30
N THR A 39 3.23 6.27 12.08
CA THR A 39 3.22 7.69 11.66
C THR A 39 4.14 7.91 10.46
N LEU A 40 5.34 7.32 10.48
CA LEU A 40 6.29 7.40 9.36
C LEU A 40 5.72 6.77 8.09
N MET A 41 5.11 5.57 8.21
CA MET A 41 4.47 4.89 7.07
C MET A 41 3.26 5.65 6.55
N ASN A 42 2.47 6.25 7.43
CA ASN A 42 1.32 7.07 7.06
C ASN A 42 1.72 8.35 6.30
N MET A 43 2.93 8.86 6.48
CA MET A 43 3.44 9.96 5.66
C MET A 43 3.79 9.50 4.24
N LEU A 44 4.34 8.28 4.09
CA LEU A 44 4.59 7.70 2.76
C LEU A 44 3.30 7.32 2.02
N SER A 45 2.26 6.92 2.74
CA SER A 45 0.96 6.58 2.16
C SER A 45 0.03 7.78 1.93
N GLY A 46 0.46 9.01 2.29
CA GLY A 46 -0.30 10.24 2.09
C GLY A 46 -1.46 10.45 3.06
N ILE A 47 -1.48 9.73 4.19
CA ILE A 47 -2.45 9.95 5.27
C ILE A 47 -2.04 11.16 6.12
N TYR A 48 -0.73 11.32 6.34
CA TYR A 48 -0.16 12.48 7.00
C TYR A 48 0.82 13.20 6.08
N TYR A 49 1.01 14.48 6.31
CA TYR A 49 2.03 15.28 5.67
C TYR A 49 3.15 15.59 6.68
N PRO A 50 4.44 15.45 6.33
CA PRO A 50 5.54 15.82 7.21
C PRO A 50 5.56 17.35 7.46
N ASP A 51 5.90 17.75 8.69
CA ASP A 51 6.02 19.16 9.04
C ASP A 51 7.37 19.72 8.57
N GLU A 52 8.43 18.86 8.54
CA GLU A 52 9.77 19.20 8.05
C GLU A 52 10.37 17.98 7.31
N GLY A 53 11.37 18.25 6.47
CA GLY A 53 12.09 17.24 5.72
C GLY A 53 11.54 17.04 4.31
N GLN A 54 12.11 16.07 3.58
CA GLN A 54 11.79 15.81 2.18
C GLN A 54 11.69 14.31 1.89
N ILE A 55 10.66 13.94 1.13
CA ILE A 55 10.51 12.58 0.59
C ILE A 55 11.06 12.57 -0.83
N TYR A 56 11.82 11.53 -1.16
CA TYR A 56 12.32 11.28 -2.51
C TYR A 56 11.83 9.91 -2.98
N VAL A 57 11.40 9.82 -4.22
CA VAL A 57 11.07 8.57 -4.90
C VAL A 57 11.89 8.50 -6.18
N HIS A 58 12.64 7.42 -6.38
CA HIS A 58 13.60 7.26 -7.49
C HIS A 58 14.56 8.45 -7.63
N GLY A 59 15.04 8.97 -6.50
CA GLY A 59 15.96 10.11 -6.42
C GLY A 59 15.34 11.47 -6.73
N LYS A 60 14.03 11.57 -6.96
CA LYS A 60 13.33 12.83 -7.24
C LYS A 60 12.55 13.28 -6.00
N PRO A 61 12.63 14.56 -5.61
CA PRO A 61 11.80 15.07 -4.53
C PRO A 61 10.32 15.02 -4.93
N VAL A 62 9.50 14.50 -4.03
CA VAL A 62 8.04 14.39 -4.23
C VAL A 62 7.29 14.96 -3.04
N THR A 63 6.09 15.47 -3.32
CA THR A 63 5.13 15.87 -2.29
C THR A 63 4.01 14.86 -2.25
N ILE A 64 3.83 14.20 -1.11
CA ILE A 64 2.77 13.23 -0.88
C ILE A 64 1.82 13.82 0.16
N SER A 65 0.69 14.35 -0.29
CA SER A 65 -0.33 15.00 0.54
C SER A 65 -1.66 14.25 0.57
N SER A 66 -1.77 13.20 -0.26
CA SER A 66 -2.95 12.34 -0.34
C SER A 66 -2.56 10.90 -0.71
N PRO A 67 -3.43 9.90 -0.42
CA PRO A 67 -3.22 8.54 -0.91
C PRO A 67 -3.11 8.44 -2.44
N LYS A 68 -3.75 9.35 -3.17
CA LYS A 68 -3.62 9.44 -4.62
C LYS A 68 -2.19 9.80 -5.01
N ASP A 69 -1.58 10.79 -4.35
CA ASP A 69 -0.18 11.16 -4.62
C ASP A 69 0.78 10.02 -4.34
N ALA A 70 0.52 9.22 -3.28
CA ALA A 70 1.32 8.02 -2.99
C ALA A 70 1.22 7.01 -4.15
N PHE A 71 0.02 6.71 -4.65
CA PHE A 71 -0.17 5.84 -5.81
C PHE A 71 0.46 6.39 -7.08
N ASP A 72 0.33 7.68 -7.35
CA ASP A 72 0.94 8.33 -8.52
C ASP A 72 2.49 8.27 -8.46
N ASN A 73 3.06 8.07 -7.26
CA ASN A 73 4.48 7.81 -7.02
C ASN A 73 4.78 6.31 -6.79
N HIS A 74 3.90 5.41 -7.22
CA HIS A 74 4.07 3.94 -7.15
C HIS A 74 4.22 3.37 -5.74
N ILE A 75 3.74 4.08 -4.71
CA ILE A 75 3.75 3.61 -3.31
C ILE A 75 2.38 3.02 -2.99
N GLY A 76 2.36 1.76 -2.58
CA GLY A 76 1.17 1.05 -2.11
C GLY A 76 1.29 0.65 -0.65
N MET A 77 0.24 0.88 0.15
CA MET A 77 0.19 0.44 1.55
C MET A 77 -0.88 -0.61 1.76
N ILE A 78 -0.50 -1.66 2.45
CA ILE A 78 -1.37 -2.75 2.90
C ILE A 78 -1.53 -2.59 4.40
N HIS A 79 -2.78 -2.35 4.83
CA HIS A 79 -3.11 -2.12 6.23
C HIS A 79 -3.29 -3.44 6.99
N GLN A 80 -3.11 -3.41 8.31
CA GLN A 80 -3.35 -4.53 9.22
C GLN A 80 -4.78 -5.11 9.11
N HIS A 81 -5.79 -4.25 8.86
CA HIS A 81 -7.18 -4.67 8.65
C HIS A 81 -7.55 -4.58 7.18
N PHE A 82 -8.06 -5.69 6.64
CA PHE A 82 -8.50 -5.75 5.24
C PHE A 82 -9.59 -4.72 4.94
N LYS A 83 -9.38 -3.99 3.86
CA LYS A 83 -10.37 -3.02 3.33
C LYS A 83 -11.06 -3.61 2.09
N LEU A 84 -11.59 -4.83 2.27
CA LEU A 84 -12.29 -5.58 1.23
C LEU A 84 -13.80 -5.56 1.51
N VAL A 85 -14.57 -5.55 0.43
CA VAL A 85 -16.02 -5.71 0.47
C VAL A 85 -16.34 -7.19 0.33
N ASP A 86 -16.85 -7.82 1.38
CA ASP A 86 -17.01 -9.27 1.46
C ASP A 86 -17.91 -9.86 0.36
N VAL A 87 -18.97 -9.15 -0.03
CA VAL A 87 -19.92 -9.60 -1.07
C VAL A 87 -19.39 -9.44 -2.51
N PHE A 88 -18.23 -8.81 -2.69
CA PHE A 88 -17.59 -8.66 -3.99
C PHE A 88 -16.59 -9.79 -4.24
N THR A 89 -16.30 -10.05 -5.52
CA THR A 89 -15.21 -10.92 -5.93
C THR A 89 -13.85 -10.28 -5.68
N ALA A 90 -12.77 -11.05 -5.77
CA ALA A 90 -11.42 -10.47 -5.74
C ALA A 90 -11.24 -9.43 -6.83
N THR A 91 -11.66 -9.73 -8.07
CA THR A 91 -11.61 -8.79 -9.20
C THR A 91 -12.35 -7.50 -8.87
N GLU A 92 -13.60 -7.57 -8.43
CA GLU A 92 -14.41 -6.39 -8.09
C GLU A 92 -13.76 -5.54 -7.00
N ASN A 93 -13.13 -6.16 -5.98
CA ASN A 93 -12.41 -5.44 -4.93
C ASN A 93 -11.12 -4.77 -5.43
N ILE A 94 -10.37 -5.45 -6.30
CA ILE A 94 -9.08 -4.94 -6.83
C ILE A 94 -9.31 -3.69 -7.68
N VAL A 95 -10.37 -3.70 -8.49
CA VAL A 95 -10.67 -2.61 -9.41
C VAL A 95 -11.55 -1.50 -8.80
N LEU A 96 -12.10 -1.73 -7.62
CA LEU A 96 -12.97 -0.77 -6.94
C LEU A 96 -12.28 0.59 -6.78
N GLY A 97 -12.93 1.64 -7.31
CA GLY A 97 -12.42 3.02 -7.22
C GLY A 97 -11.32 3.35 -8.25
N LEU A 98 -11.07 2.50 -9.24
CA LEU A 98 -10.24 2.87 -10.39
C LEU A 98 -11.07 3.69 -11.37
N GLU A 99 -10.52 4.81 -11.81
CA GLU A 99 -11.06 5.62 -12.89
C GLU A 99 -10.44 5.13 -14.21
N GLU A 100 -11.18 4.34 -14.98
CA GLU A 100 -10.79 3.98 -16.34
C GLU A 100 -11.67 4.71 -17.35
N PRO A 101 -11.08 5.28 -18.43
CA PRO A 101 -11.86 5.90 -19.48
C PRO A 101 -12.64 4.84 -20.26
N GLY A 102 -13.98 4.93 -20.25
CA GLY A 102 -14.88 4.05 -20.97
C GLY A 102 -15.65 3.07 -20.09
N LYS A 103 -16.18 2.00 -20.71
CA LYS A 103 -16.92 0.95 -20.00
C LYS A 103 -15.91 -0.03 -19.38
N PHE A 104 -15.97 -0.19 -18.07
CA PHE A 104 -15.09 -1.08 -17.32
C PHE A 104 -15.31 -2.56 -17.74
N ASP A 105 -14.23 -3.26 -18.12
CA ASP A 105 -14.27 -4.68 -18.50
C ASP A 105 -13.70 -5.57 -17.39
N LEU A 106 -14.60 -6.15 -16.59
CA LEU A 106 -14.24 -7.08 -15.51
C LEU A 106 -13.51 -8.34 -16.02
N LYS A 107 -13.77 -8.79 -17.27
CA LYS A 107 -13.09 -9.96 -17.82
C LYS A 107 -11.62 -9.65 -18.14
N ALA A 108 -11.36 -8.49 -18.74
CA ALA A 108 -10.00 -8.02 -18.97
C ALA A 108 -9.25 -7.81 -17.65
N ALA A 109 -9.91 -7.24 -16.64
CA ALA A 109 -9.34 -7.07 -15.32
C ALA A 109 -8.99 -8.42 -14.65
N SER A 110 -9.91 -9.39 -14.69
CA SER A 110 -9.68 -10.74 -14.17
C SER A 110 -8.50 -11.43 -14.87
N ALA A 111 -8.36 -11.28 -16.19
CA ALA A 111 -7.22 -11.82 -16.93
C ALA A 111 -5.89 -11.19 -16.46
N ARG A 112 -5.83 -9.86 -16.34
CA ARG A 112 -4.64 -9.16 -15.86
C ARG A 112 -4.29 -9.54 -14.41
N ILE A 113 -5.28 -9.77 -13.54
CA ILE A 113 -5.06 -10.26 -12.18
C ILE A 113 -4.41 -11.65 -12.21
N ARG A 114 -4.87 -12.57 -13.08
CA ARG A 114 -4.25 -13.89 -13.24
C ARG A 114 -2.78 -13.79 -13.70
N GLU A 115 -2.47 -12.87 -14.60
CA GLU A 115 -1.08 -12.62 -15.04
C GLU A 115 -0.20 -12.14 -13.87
N ILE A 116 -0.69 -11.22 -13.04
CA ILE A 116 0.01 -10.76 -11.83
C ILE A 116 0.21 -11.93 -10.87
N CYS A 117 -0.82 -12.71 -10.61
CA CYS A 117 -0.74 -13.87 -9.73
C CYS A 117 0.28 -14.89 -10.24
N GLN A 118 0.29 -15.19 -11.53
CA GLN A 118 1.26 -16.10 -12.14
C GLN A 118 2.70 -15.56 -12.04
N LYS A 119 2.87 -14.25 -12.28
CA LYS A 119 4.19 -13.59 -12.21
C LYS A 119 4.82 -13.68 -10.82
N TYR A 120 4.02 -13.52 -9.77
CA TYR A 120 4.50 -13.45 -8.39
C TYR A 120 4.25 -14.73 -7.57
N GLY A 121 3.65 -15.77 -8.18
CA GLY A 121 3.38 -17.03 -7.51
C GLY A 121 2.23 -16.97 -6.49
N PHE A 122 1.25 -16.08 -6.68
CA PHE A 122 0.07 -16.01 -5.83
C PHE A 122 -1.03 -16.96 -6.28
N GLU A 123 -1.71 -17.59 -5.32
CA GLU A 123 -2.81 -18.52 -5.57
C GLU A 123 -4.13 -17.92 -5.07
N ILE A 124 -4.81 -17.17 -5.92
CA ILE A 124 -6.19 -16.69 -5.70
C ILE A 124 -7.03 -16.94 -6.96
N ASP A 125 -8.30 -17.22 -6.76
CA ASP A 125 -9.30 -17.19 -7.85
C ASP A 125 -9.89 -15.78 -7.93
N PRO A 126 -9.66 -15.02 -9.03
CA PRO A 126 -10.20 -13.67 -9.20
C PRO A 126 -11.72 -13.58 -9.15
N ASP A 127 -12.42 -14.68 -9.42
CA ASP A 127 -13.88 -14.73 -9.49
C ASP A 127 -14.52 -15.21 -8.16
N MET A 128 -13.70 -15.65 -7.17
CA MET A 128 -14.14 -16.04 -5.84
C MET A 128 -14.62 -14.82 -5.05
N LYS A 129 -15.73 -14.96 -4.31
CA LYS A 129 -16.23 -13.96 -3.37
C LYS A 129 -15.34 -13.87 -2.13
N VAL A 130 -15.09 -12.65 -1.65
CA VAL A 130 -14.19 -12.43 -0.51
C VAL A 130 -14.68 -13.10 0.77
N TYR A 131 -15.99 -13.23 0.99
CA TYR A 131 -16.51 -13.94 2.17
C TYR A 131 -16.17 -15.44 2.18
N ASP A 132 -15.91 -16.07 1.02
CA ASP A 132 -15.50 -17.47 0.91
C ASP A 132 -13.98 -17.67 1.06
N MET A 133 -13.20 -16.57 1.14
CA MET A 133 -11.75 -16.60 1.20
C MET A 133 -11.22 -16.79 2.62
N SER A 134 -10.13 -17.55 2.73
CA SER A 134 -9.31 -17.58 3.94
C SER A 134 -8.64 -16.22 4.19
N VAL A 135 -8.17 -16.01 5.43
CA VAL A 135 -7.42 -14.80 5.83
C VAL A 135 -6.19 -14.59 4.92
N SER A 136 -5.45 -15.65 4.63
CA SER A 136 -4.28 -15.58 3.73
C SER A 136 -4.66 -15.16 2.31
N GLN A 137 -5.78 -15.68 1.77
CA GLN A 137 -6.26 -15.27 0.45
C GLN A 137 -6.72 -13.80 0.44
N LYS A 138 -7.40 -13.32 1.50
CA LYS A 138 -7.77 -11.92 1.64
C LYS A 138 -6.54 -11.01 1.66
N GLN A 139 -5.49 -11.41 2.35
CA GLN A 139 -4.21 -10.69 2.36
C GLN A 139 -3.59 -10.64 0.95
N THR A 140 -3.61 -11.77 0.24
CA THR A 140 -3.13 -11.82 -1.14
C THR A 140 -3.93 -10.89 -2.05
N VAL A 141 -5.26 -10.80 -1.90
CA VAL A 141 -6.10 -9.85 -2.65
C VAL A 141 -5.66 -8.41 -2.42
N GLU A 142 -5.35 -8.02 -1.17
CA GLU A 142 -4.85 -6.67 -0.88
C GLU A 142 -3.47 -6.40 -1.53
N ILE A 143 -2.58 -7.41 -1.53
CA ILE A 143 -1.28 -7.30 -2.21
C ILE A 143 -1.49 -7.13 -3.72
N VAL A 144 -2.29 -8.00 -4.32
CA VAL A 144 -2.57 -7.96 -5.77
C VAL A 144 -3.25 -6.64 -6.17
N LYS A 145 -4.12 -6.09 -5.31
CA LYS A 145 -4.77 -4.80 -5.52
C LYS A 145 -3.77 -3.64 -5.68
N VAL A 146 -2.75 -3.56 -4.84
CA VAL A 146 -1.72 -2.51 -4.97
C VAL A 146 -0.79 -2.76 -6.15
N LEU A 147 -0.45 -4.01 -6.46
CA LEU A 147 0.34 -4.38 -7.64
C LEU A 147 -0.42 -4.09 -8.95
N TYR A 148 -1.72 -4.38 -9.00
CA TYR A 148 -2.58 -4.08 -10.14
C TYR A 148 -2.59 -2.58 -10.47
N ARG A 149 -2.53 -1.75 -9.44
CA ARG A 149 -2.47 -0.28 -9.55
C ARG A 149 -1.07 0.25 -9.89
N GLY A 150 -0.08 -0.64 -10.07
CA GLY A 150 1.27 -0.28 -10.50
C GLY A 150 2.21 0.13 -9.36
N ALA A 151 1.93 -0.27 -8.11
CA ALA A 151 2.87 -0.05 -7.02
C ALA A 151 4.12 -0.92 -7.22
N ASP A 152 5.29 -0.32 -7.04
CA ASP A 152 6.60 -0.98 -6.99
C ASP A 152 7.29 -0.82 -5.61
N ILE A 153 6.78 0.09 -4.78
CA ILE A 153 7.15 0.24 -3.37
C ILE A 153 5.97 -0.20 -2.50
N LEU A 154 6.16 -1.26 -1.73
CA LEU A 154 5.11 -1.83 -0.87
C LEU A 154 5.40 -1.55 0.60
N ILE A 155 4.42 -1.01 1.29
CA ILE A 155 4.42 -0.84 2.75
C ILE A 155 3.47 -1.88 3.34
N LEU A 156 3.99 -2.71 4.24
CA LEU A 156 3.22 -3.73 4.96
C LEU A 156 3.14 -3.33 6.44
N ASP A 157 1.96 -3.00 6.92
CA ASP A 157 1.75 -2.66 8.34
C ASP A 157 1.28 -3.91 9.09
N GLU A 158 2.15 -4.45 9.96
CA GLU A 158 1.94 -5.67 10.75
C GLU A 158 1.36 -6.87 9.96
N PRO A 159 2.01 -7.32 8.87
CA PRO A 159 1.43 -8.29 7.94
C PRO A 159 1.20 -9.69 8.54
N THR A 160 1.74 -9.97 9.72
CA THR A 160 1.67 -11.28 10.38
C THR A 160 0.77 -11.29 11.64
N ALA A 161 0.03 -10.23 11.90
CA ALA A 161 -0.82 -10.10 13.10
C ALA A 161 -2.15 -10.88 13.02
N VAL A 162 -2.29 -11.84 12.08
CA VAL A 162 -3.52 -12.63 11.87
C VAL A 162 -3.19 -14.12 11.81
#